data_1b9fe5dedc845855c28eede5e4c236fb
#
_entry.id   1b9fe5dedc845855c28eede5e4c236fb
#
_cell.length_a   1.000
_cell.length_b   1.000
_cell.length_c   1.000
_cell.angle_alpha   90.00
_cell.angle_beta   90.00
_cell.angle_gamma   90.00
#
_symmetry.space_group_name_H-M   'P 1'
#
loop_
_entity.id
_entity.type
_entity.pdbx_description
1 polymer ?
#
loop_
_entity_poly.entity_id
_entity_poly.type
_entity_poly.pdbx_seq_one_letter_code
_entity_poly.pdbx_strand_id
1 'polypeptide(L)'
;MMGGVPTKEDGYMDLRGDFKLGMRRLASGVSIVATSDNEGAKGFLATSVSSVALDPAPCLLVCVNRSTSSHDAFIQTQVFSVNVLAERQLDVARRFSSPELRDARFEGSAWKVLETGAPIYGDALASFDCRLMTTVTVQTHTVLIGRVVAVRSAETAAAPLIFYDGCFDRNRAA
;
A
#
# COMPACT_ATOMS: atom_id res chain seq x y z
N MET A 1 -50.80 13.17 15.37
CA MET A 1 -49.56 12.85 16.13
C MET A 1 -48.41 12.94 15.16
N MET A 2 -47.68 14.05 15.22
CA MET A 2 -46.47 14.25 14.39
C MET A 2 -45.30 13.59 15.10
N GLY A 3 -44.73 12.56 14.47
CA GLY A 3 -43.50 11.95 14.95
C GLY A 3 -42.33 12.92 14.77
N GLY A 4 -41.74 13.34 15.89
CA GLY A 4 -40.60 14.22 15.91
C GLY A 4 -39.38 13.50 15.25
N VAL A 5 -38.68 14.24 14.40
CA VAL A 5 -37.37 13.85 13.88
C VAL A 5 -36.41 13.70 15.08
N PRO A 6 -35.70 12.56 15.26
CA PRO A 6 -34.79 12.40 16.36
C PRO A 6 -33.69 13.46 16.30
N THR A 7 -33.54 14.18 17.40
CA THR A 7 -32.48 15.19 17.56
C THR A 7 -31.13 14.52 17.84
N LYS A 8 -30.05 15.21 17.55
CA LYS A 8 -28.64 14.78 17.62
C LYS A 8 -28.13 14.22 18.98
N GLU A 9 -29.00 14.11 19.99
CA GLU A 9 -28.63 13.70 21.36
C GLU A 9 -28.90 12.24 21.69
N ASP A 10 -29.59 11.51 20.80
CA ASP A 10 -29.88 10.07 21.00
C ASP A 10 -28.87 9.21 20.23
N GLY A 11 -27.72 8.91 20.85
CA GLY A 11 -26.90 7.73 20.53
C GLY A 11 -26.38 7.63 19.09
N TYR A 12 -26.09 8.73 18.42
CA TYR A 12 -25.37 8.69 17.15
C TYR A 12 -23.93 8.22 17.42
N MET A 13 -23.71 6.94 17.24
CA MET A 13 -22.38 6.34 17.19
C MET A 13 -21.54 7.16 16.21
N ASP A 14 -20.31 7.49 16.60
CA ASP A 14 -19.36 8.19 15.72
C ASP A 14 -19.05 7.28 14.52
N LEU A 15 -19.78 7.46 13.41
CA LEU A 15 -19.61 6.67 12.18
C LEU A 15 -18.12 6.56 11.79
N ARG A 16 -17.34 7.60 12.07
CA ARG A 16 -15.90 7.61 11.78
C ARG A 16 -15.14 6.68 12.72
N GLY A 17 -15.50 6.64 14.00
CA GLY A 17 -14.96 5.72 14.99
C GLY A 17 -15.33 4.28 14.66
N ASP A 18 -16.61 4.04 14.37
CA ASP A 18 -17.11 2.70 14.01
C ASP A 18 -16.49 2.17 12.73
N PHE A 19 -16.34 3.03 11.72
CA PHE A 19 -15.64 2.67 10.49
C PHE A 19 -14.21 2.23 10.78
N LYS A 20 -13.46 2.97 11.60
CA LYS A 20 -12.10 2.59 11.99
C LYS A 20 -12.06 1.24 12.73
N LEU A 21 -13.00 1.03 13.66
CA LEU A 21 -13.10 -0.24 14.40
C LEU A 21 -13.44 -1.41 13.45
N GLY A 22 -14.35 -1.20 12.51
CA GLY A 22 -14.68 -2.17 11.48
C GLY A 22 -13.47 -2.52 10.60
N MET A 23 -12.75 -1.48 10.11
CA MET A 23 -11.56 -1.67 9.28
C MET A 23 -10.41 -2.39 10.01
N ARG A 24 -10.30 -2.26 11.33
CA ARG A 24 -9.33 -3.02 12.12
C ARG A 24 -9.57 -4.53 12.12
N ARG A 25 -10.79 -4.98 11.80
CA ARG A 25 -11.12 -6.41 11.68
C ARG A 25 -10.72 -7.02 10.34
N LEU A 26 -10.31 -6.18 9.38
CA LEU A 26 -9.84 -6.63 8.07
C LEU A 26 -8.33 -6.87 8.13
N ALA A 27 -7.92 -8.13 8.07
CA ALA A 27 -6.51 -8.48 7.90
C ALA A 27 -6.05 -8.12 6.49
N SER A 28 -4.91 -7.46 6.38
CA SER A 28 -4.36 -7.02 5.09
C SER A 28 -2.88 -7.34 4.98
N GLY A 29 -2.45 -7.79 3.81
CA GLY A 29 -1.04 -7.91 3.50
C GLY A 29 -0.37 -6.53 3.48
N VAL A 30 0.88 -6.48 3.92
CA VAL A 30 1.68 -5.25 3.95
C VAL A 30 2.56 -5.18 2.72
N SER A 31 2.53 -4.06 2.02
CA SER A 31 3.33 -3.83 0.82
C SER A 31 4.03 -2.47 0.88
N ILE A 32 5.19 -2.38 0.22
CA ILE A 32 5.80 -1.10 -0.11
C ILE A 32 5.44 -0.76 -1.54
N VAL A 33 4.89 0.43 -1.74
CA VAL A 33 4.65 1.01 -3.06
C VAL A 33 5.74 2.03 -3.34
N ALA A 34 6.45 1.87 -4.46
CA ALA A 34 7.61 2.69 -4.77
C ALA A 34 7.61 3.19 -6.21
N THR A 35 8.20 4.34 -6.42
CA THR A 35 8.54 4.93 -7.72
C THR A 35 9.89 5.63 -7.62
N SER A 36 10.41 6.14 -8.73
CA SER A 36 11.63 6.94 -8.74
C SER A 36 11.49 8.09 -9.72
N ASP A 37 11.77 9.29 -9.26
CA ASP A 37 11.86 10.50 -10.09
C ASP A 37 13.31 11.01 -10.16
N ASN A 38 13.49 12.22 -10.68
CA ASN A 38 14.81 12.85 -10.83
C ASN A 38 15.51 13.14 -9.48
N GLU A 39 14.77 13.16 -8.39
CA GLU A 39 15.31 13.37 -7.03
C GLU A 39 15.63 12.03 -6.33
N GLY A 40 15.25 10.90 -6.93
CA GLY A 40 15.52 9.56 -6.39
C GLY A 40 14.28 8.74 -6.07
N ALA A 41 14.50 7.65 -5.36
CA ALA A 41 13.44 6.71 -5.01
C ALA A 41 12.48 7.29 -3.96
N LYS A 42 11.18 7.11 -4.17
CA LYS A 42 10.10 7.56 -3.30
C LYS A 42 9.10 6.43 -3.08
N GLY A 43 8.50 6.38 -1.91
CA GLY A 43 7.54 5.33 -1.62
C GLY A 43 6.87 5.45 -0.26
N PHE A 44 5.88 4.59 -0.05
CA PHE A 44 5.11 4.52 1.19
C PHE A 44 4.69 3.08 1.49
N LEU A 45 4.29 2.85 2.74
CA LEU A 45 3.72 1.58 3.17
C LEU A 45 2.22 1.55 2.88
N ALA A 46 1.74 0.47 2.28
CA ALA A 46 0.34 0.28 1.91
C ALA A 46 -0.21 -1.05 2.41
N THR A 47 -1.48 -1.03 2.81
CA THR A 47 -2.32 -2.20 3.08
C THR A 47 -3.53 -2.25 2.13
N SER A 48 -3.64 -1.30 1.21
CA SER A 48 -4.77 -1.10 0.29
C SER A 48 -4.50 -1.61 -1.13
N VAL A 49 -3.72 -2.69 -1.26
CA VAL A 49 -3.43 -3.31 -2.56
C VAL A 49 -4.53 -4.32 -2.89
N SER A 50 -5.05 -4.26 -4.12
CA SER A 50 -6.01 -5.24 -4.61
C SER A 50 -5.82 -5.52 -6.10
N SER A 51 -6.07 -6.76 -6.51
CA SER A 51 -6.21 -7.12 -7.92
C SER A 51 -7.48 -6.52 -8.49
N VAL A 52 -7.43 -6.00 -9.71
CA VAL A 52 -8.57 -5.43 -10.43
C VAL A 52 -9.02 -6.36 -11.55
N ALA A 53 -8.10 -6.81 -12.40
CA ALA A 53 -8.37 -7.66 -13.55
C ALA A 53 -7.15 -8.51 -13.88
N LEU A 54 -7.39 -9.64 -14.54
CA LEU A 54 -6.34 -10.48 -15.11
C LEU A 54 -6.29 -10.33 -16.64
N ASP A 55 -7.44 -10.26 -17.28
CA ASP A 55 -7.59 -10.17 -18.72
C ASP A 55 -8.13 -8.80 -19.16
N PRO A 56 -7.75 -8.26 -20.32
CA PRO A 56 -6.75 -8.74 -21.26
C PRO A 56 -5.29 -8.51 -20.78
N ALA A 57 -5.09 -7.84 -19.66
CA ALA A 57 -3.80 -7.63 -19.03
C ALA A 57 -3.96 -7.52 -17.51
N PRO A 58 -3.05 -8.07 -16.71
CA PRO A 58 -3.14 -8.03 -15.28
C PRO A 58 -3.06 -6.59 -14.76
N CYS A 59 -4.00 -6.22 -13.91
CA CYS A 59 -4.10 -4.89 -13.31
C CYS A 59 -4.30 -5.00 -11.81
N LEU A 60 -3.72 -4.06 -11.09
CA LEU A 60 -3.93 -3.89 -9.65
C LEU A 60 -4.21 -2.44 -9.30
N LEU A 61 -4.79 -2.22 -8.13
CA LEU A 61 -4.98 -0.89 -7.56
C LEU A 61 -4.24 -0.74 -6.23
N VAL A 62 -3.93 0.51 -5.92
CA VAL A 62 -3.45 0.94 -4.60
C VAL A 62 -3.97 2.34 -4.29
N CYS A 63 -4.28 2.61 -3.02
CA CYS A 63 -4.70 3.93 -2.57
C CYS A 63 -3.53 4.68 -1.94
N VAL A 64 -3.26 5.89 -2.40
CA VAL A 64 -2.24 6.80 -1.84
C VAL A 64 -2.89 8.03 -1.25
N ASN A 65 -2.52 8.38 -0.01
CA ASN A 65 -2.97 9.61 0.60
C ASN A 65 -2.29 10.80 -0.09
N ARG A 66 -3.07 11.81 -0.49
CA ARG A 66 -2.60 13.01 -1.16
C ARG A 66 -1.64 13.88 -0.34
N SER A 67 -1.68 13.72 1.00
CA SER A 67 -0.72 14.38 1.90
C SER A 67 0.62 13.65 2.01
N THR A 68 0.76 12.46 1.42
CA THR A 68 2.01 11.71 1.39
C THR A 68 3.01 12.42 0.49
N SER A 69 4.23 12.65 0.98
CA SER A 69 5.28 13.37 0.23
C SER A 69 5.70 12.72 -1.10
N SER A 70 5.38 11.45 -1.28
CA SER A 70 5.62 10.71 -2.53
C SER A 70 4.44 10.75 -3.51
N HIS A 71 3.28 11.33 -3.14
CA HIS A 71 2.07 11.29 -3.96
C HIS A 71 2.31 11.82 -5.40
N ASP A 72 2.85 13.01 -5.52
CA ASP A 72 3.03 13.67 -6.81
C ASP A 72 4.02 12.95 -7.71
N ALA A 73 5.03 12.30 -7.12
CA ALA A 73 5.99 11.49 -7.86
C ALA A 73 5.30 10.34 -8.63
N PHE A 74 4.32 9.65 -8.03
CA PHE A 74 3.56 8.60 -8.71
C PHE A 74 2.77 9.12 -9.92
N ILE A 75 2.22 10.34 -9.78
CA ILE A 75 1.45 10.96 -10.87
C ILE A 75 2.38 11.43 -12.00
N GLN A 76 3.56 11.95 -11.67
CA GLN A 76 4.51 12.48 -12.65
C GLN A 76 5.25 11.36 -13.40
N THR A 77 5.71 10.34 -12.70
CA THR A 77 6.50 9.26 -13.29
C THR A 77 5.67 8.28 -14.10
N GLN A 78 4.38 8.16 -13.83
CA GLN A 78 3.45 7.23 -14.50
C GLN A 78 3.85 5.74 -14.35
N VAL A 79 4.73 5.44 -13.39
CA VAL A 79 5.16 4.07 -13.08
C VAL A 79 5.24 3.87 -11.58
N PHE A 80 5.03 2.63 -11.13
CA PHE A 80 5.20 2.26 -9.74
C PHE A 80 5.41 0.77 -9.57
N SER A 81 6.00 0.38 -8.45
CA SER A 81 6.07 -1.01 -8.03
C SER A 81 5.23 -1.26 -6.77
N VAL A 82 4.78 -2.49 -6.62
CA VAL A 82 4.16 -2.99 -5.38
C VAL A 82 4.98 -4.18 -4.89
N ASN A 83 5.51 -4.08 -3.68
CA ASN A 83 6.43 -5.06 -3.09
C ASN A 83 5.78 -5.66 -1.84
N VAL A 84 5.30 -6.90 -1.95
CA VAL A 84 4.62 -7.62 -0.86
C VAL A 84 5.66 -8.10 0.15
N LEU A 85 5.55 -7.67 1.40
CA LEU A 85 6.53 -7.99 2.43
C LEU A 85 6.28 -9.34 3.09
N ALA A 86 7.38 -10.03 3.38
CA ALA A 86 7.39 -11.20 4.26
C ALA A 86 7.40 -10.77 5.74
N GLU A 87 6.95 -11.66 6.62
CA GLU A 87 6.95 -11.47 8.08
C GLU A 87 8.32 -11.04 8.63
N ARG A 88 9.40 -11.63 8.11
CA ARG A 88 10.79 -11.29 8.51
C ARG A 88 11.21 -9.86 8.14
N GLN A 89 10.43 -9.16 7.33
CA GLN A 89 10.72 -7.81 6.84
C GLN A 89 10.01 -6.71 7.62
N LEU A 90 9.63 -6.99 8.87
CA LEU A 90 8.97 -6.02 9.76
C LEU A 90 9.81 -4.73 9.93
N ASP A 91 11.14 -4.84 9.96
CA ASP A 91 12.00 -3.67 10.13
C ASP A 91 11.96 -2.77 8.88
N VAL A 92 11.83 -3.35 7.70
CA VAL A 92 11.60 -2.60 6.45
C VAL A 92 10.25 -1.89 6.50
N ALA A 93 9.19 -2.58 6.93
CA ALA A 93 7.86 -1.98 7.09
C ALA A 93 7.88 -0.80 8.08
N ARG A 94 8.56 -0.95 9.22
CA ARG A 94 8.72 0.13 10.22
C ARG A 94 9.44 1.34 9.64
N ARG A 95 10.48 1.14 8.83
CA ARG A 95 11.22 2.20 8.16
C ARG A 95 10.33 3.03 7.24
N PHE A 96 9.40 2.39 6.54
CA PHE A 96 8.44 3.07 5.65
C PHE A 96 7.24 3.70 6.39
N SER A 97 6.93 3.25 7.60
CA SER A 97 5.85 3.81 8.42
C SER A 97 6.30 4.98 9.31
N SER A 98 7.61 5.15 9.51
CA SER A 98 8.19 6.22 10.35
C SER A 98 8.62 7.43 9.50
N PRO A 99 8.13 8.64 9.79
CA PRO A 99 8.59 9.85 9.12
C PRO A 99 10.08 10.15 9.36
N GLU A 100 10.58 9.81 10.55
CA GLU A 100 11.96 10.06 10.98
C GLU A 100 12.98 9.20 10.20
N LEU A 101 12.52 8.07 9.65
CA LEU A 101 13.36 7.14 8.89
C LEU A 101 13.22 7.33 7.37
N ARG A 102 12.68 8.47 6.93
CA ARG A 102 12.42 8.73 5.51
C ARG A 102 13.65 8.54 4.64
N ASP A 103 14.79 9.11 5.04
CA ASP A 103 16.02 9.10 4.25
C ASP A 103 16.63 7.69 4.17
N ALA A 104 16.36 6.85 5.16
CA ALA A 104 16.84 5.47 5.22
C ALA A 104 15.95 4.45 4.47
N ARG A 105 14.82 4.87 3.88
CA ARG A 105 13.81 3.96 3.29
C ARG A 105 14.38 3.08 2.18
N PHE A 106 15.24 3.63 1.36
CA PHE A 106 15.80 2.95 0.20
C PHE A 106 17.28 2.58 0.36
N GLU A 107 17.79 2.65 1.57
CA GLU A 107 19.15 2.20 1.85
C GLU A 107 19.32 0.68 1.71
N GLY A 108 20.53 0.28 1.31
CA GLY A 108 20.93 -1.12 1.19
C GLY A 108 20.86 -1.67 -0.23
N SER A 109 21.43 -2.84 -0.43
CA SER A 109 21.61 -3.49 -1.74
C SER A 109 20.39 -4.31 -2.22
N ALA A 110 19.33 -4.38 -1.41
CA ALA A 110 18.14 -5.18 -1.74
C ALA A 110 17.23 -4.53 -2.79
N TRP A 111 17.36 -3.22 -3.02
CA TRP A 111 16.59 -2.51 -4.04
C TRP A 111 17.15 -2.76 -5.44
N LYS A 112 16.27 -3.09 -6.36
CA LYS A 112 16.54 -3.40 -7.77
C LYS A 112 15.50 -2.71 -8.65
N VAL A 113 15.57 -2.91 -9.96
CA VAL A 113 14.58 -2.45 -10.94
C VAL A 113 14.21 -3.60 -11.87
N LEU A 114 13.03 -3.50 -12.49
CA LEU A 114 12.59 -4.37 -13.57
C LEU A 114 12.36 -3.52 -14.84
N GLU A 115 11.22 -3.70 -15.51
CA GLU A 115 10.93 -3.09 -16.83
C GLU A 115 10.73 -1.56 -16.79
N THR A 116 10.10 -1.04 -15.72
CA THR A 116 9.73 0.39 -15.68
C THR A 116 10.80 1.28 -15.08
N GLY A 117 11.75 0.71 -14.35
CA GLY A 117 12.71 1.44 -13.54
C GLY A 117 12.19 1.81 -12.14
N ALA A 118 10.94 1.51 -11.80
CA ALA A 118 10.44 1.67 -10.45
C ALA A 118 11.18 0.72 -9.48
N PRO A 119 11.58 1.19 -8.27
CA PRO A 119 12.33 0.36 -7.34
C PRO A 119 11.53 -0.84 -6.87
N ILE A 120 12.04 -2.05 -7.05
CA ILE A 120 11.51 -3.27 -6.44
C ILE A 120 12.40 -3.71 -5.26
N TYR A 121 11.77 -4.27 -4.23
CA TYR A 121 12.49 -4.85 -3.11
C TYR A 121 12.82 -6.31 -3.41
N GLY A 122 14.10 -6.60 -3.68
CA GLY A 122 14.57 -7.89 -4.17
C GLY A 122 14.27 -9.08 -3.25
N ASP A 123 14.06 -8.84 -1.95
CA ASP A 123 13.74 -9.87 -0.96
C ASP A 123 12.25 -9.98 -0.65
N ALA A 124 11.39 -9.19 -1.33
CA ALA A 124 9.94 -9.26 -1.17
C ALA A 124 9.39 -10.64 -1.59
N LEU A 125 8.24 -11.04 -1.04
CA LEU A 125 7.53 -12.26 -1.46
C LEU A 125 7.13 -12.19 -2.93
N ALA A 126 6.64 -11.03 -3.35
CA ALA A 126 6.35 -10.72 -4.73
C ALA A 126 6.57 -9.23 -4.98
N SER A 127 7.05 -8.88 -6.16
CA SER A 127 7.13 -7.50 -6.63
C SER A 127 6.43 -7.41 -7.98
N PHE A 128 5.50 -6.47 -8.08
CA PHE A 128 4.76 -6.15 -9.29
C PHE A 128 5.25 -4.83 -9.83
N ASP A 129 5.74 -4.81 -11.04
CA ASP A 129 6.19 -3.60 -11.74
C ASP A 129 5.08 -3.11 -12.66
N CYS A 130 4.66 -1.86 -12.50
CA CYS A 130 3.41 -1.35 -13.05
C CYS A 130 3.59 -0.06 -13.83
N ARG A 131 2.86 0.06 -14.95
CA ARG A 131 2.60 1.34 -15.62
C ARG A 131 1.23 1.85 -15.20
N LEU A 132 1.17 3.11 -14.78
CA LEU A 132 -0.08 3.75 -14.41
C LEU A 132 -1.02 3.82 -15.61
N MET A 133 -2.23 3.34 -15.47
CA MET A 133 -3.28 3.39 -16.48
C MET A 133 -4.22 4.58 -16.27
N THR A 134 -4.66 4.75 -15.04
CA THR A 134 -5.60 5.80 -14.66
C THR A 134 -5.55 6.05 -13.14
N THR A 135 -6.09 7.19 -12.74
CA THR A 135 -6.23 7.57 -11.34
C THR A 135 -7.66 8.00 -11.05
N VAL A 136 -8.13 7.72 -9.84
CA VAL A 136 -9.42 8.20 -9.34
C VAL A 136 -9.20 8.92 -8.03
N THR A 137 -9.53 10.20 -7.97
CA THR A 137 -9.44 10.98 -6.73
C THR A 137 -10.69 10.76 -5.89
N VAL A 138 -10.51 10.30 -4.66
CA VAL A 138 -11.58 10.09 -3.69
C VAL A 138 -11.20 10.79 -2.40
N GLN A 139 -11.84 11.93 -2.11
CA GLN A 139 -11.58 12.71 -0.89
C GLN A 139 -10.07 13.02 -0.71
N THR A 140 -9.47 12.48 0.36
CA THR A 140 -8.07 12.67 0.72
C THR A 140 -7.11 11.72 0.02
N HIS A 141 -7.60 10.81 -0.82
CA HIS A 141 -6.81 9.76 -1.47
C HIS A 141 -6.92 9.81 -2.99
N THR A 142 -5.90 9.31 -3.63
CA THR A 142 -5.90 8.95 -5.06
C THR A 142 -5.77 7.43 -5.16
N VAL A 143 -6.69 6.80 -5.87
CA VAL A 143 -6.57 5.40 -6.28
C VAL A 143 -5.74 5.36 -7.55
N LEU A 144 -4.59 4.69 -7.49
CA LEU A 144 -3.76 4.40 -8.67
C LEU A 144 -4.21 3.05 -9.22
N ILE A 145 -4.51 2.96 -10.50
CA ILE A 145 -4.78 1.71 -11.21
C ILE A 145 -3.66 1.50 -12.22
N GLY A 146 -2.90 0.43 -12.05
CA GLY A 146 -1.74 0.13 -12.87
C GLY A 146 -1.84 -1.22 -13.58
N ARG A 147 -1.40 -1.24 -14.85
CA ARG A 147 -1.16 -2.48 -15.58
C ARG A 147 0.18 -3.06 -15.15
N VAL A 148 0.18 -4.30 -14.71
CA VAL A 148 1.40 -5.04 -14.39
C VAL A 148 2.14 -5.38 -15.68
N VAL A 149 3.41 -5.03 -15.77
CA VAL A 149 4.28 -5.27 -16.93
C VAL A 149 5.38 -6.29 -16.64
N ALA A 150 5.76 -6.44 -15.37
CA ALA A 150 6.68 -7.48 -14.93
C ALA A 150 6.35 -7.92 -13.49
N VAL A 151 6.69 -9.16 -13.17
CA VAL A 151 6.49 -9.73 -11.83
C VAL A 151 7.75 -10.49 -11.44
N ARG A 152 8.16 -10.30 -10.19
CA ARG A 152 9.14 -11.14 -9.53
C ARG A 152 8.49 -11.79 -8.31
N SER A 153 8.61 -13.09 -8.18
CA SER A 153 8.17 -13.83 -6.98
C SER A 153 9.38 -14.48 -6.30
N ALA A 154 9.33 -14.59 -4.98
CA ALA A 154 10.33 -15.33 -4.23
C ALA A 154 10.26 -16.81 -4.59
N GLU A 155 11.42 -17.47 -4.70
CA GLU A 155 11.51 -18.91 -5.00
C GLU A 155 11.08 -19.76 -3.82
N THR A 156 11.29 -19.27 -2.59
CA THR A 156 10.94 -19.99 -1.36
C THR A 156 9.68 -19.42 -0.74
N ALA A 157 8.79 -20.30 -0.33
CA ALA A 157 7.60 -19.94 0.43
C ALA A 157 8.01 -19.31 1.77
N ALA A 158 7.43 -18.16 2.08
CA ALA A 158 7.56 -17.51 3.38
C ALA A 158 6.22 -16.86 3.77
N ALA A 159 5.97 -16.71 5.07
CA ALA A 159 4.76 -16.09 5.57
C ALA A 159 4.71 -14.59 5.21
N PRO A 160 3.55 -14.07 4.77
CA PRO A 160 3.39 -12.65 4.52
C PRO A 160 3.36 -11.84 5.81
N LEU A 161 3.85 -10.61 5.76
CA LEU A 161 3.62 -9.66 6.83
C LEU A 161 2.17 -9.18 6.77
N ILE A 162 1.44 -9.37 7.86
CA ILE A 162 0.03 -9.00 7.98
C ILE A 162 -0.11 -7.77 8.89
N PHE A 163 -1.00 -6.87 8.52
CA PHE A 163 -1.49 -5.80 9.38
C PHE A 163 -2.93 -6.12 9.80
N TYR A 164 -3.13 -6.27 11.11
CA TYR A 164 -4.42 -6.62 11.69
C TYR A 164 -4.59 -5.93 13.06
N ASP A 165 -5.80 -5.48 13.35
CA ASP A 165 -6.18 -4.81 14.60
C ASP A 165 -5.25 -3.66 15.01
N GLY A 166 -4.72 -2.94 14.02
CA GLY A 166 -3.87 -1.75 14.23
C GLY A 166 -2.40 -2.07 14.49
N CYS A 167 -1.97 -3.31 14.33
CA CYS A 167 -0.57 -3.71 14.51
C CYS A 167 -0.10 -4.65 13.40
N PHE A 168 1.23 -4.73 13.23
CA PHE A 168 1.82 -5.78 12.41
C PHE A 168 1.74 -7.11 13.17
N ASP A 169 1.02 -8.06 12.60
CA ASP A 169 0.94 -9.42 13.16
C ASP A 169 2.12 -10.23 12.62
N ARG A 170 2.87 -10.80 13.56
CA ARG A 170 3.79 -11.88 13.29
C ARG A 170 2.96 -13.14 13.41
N ASN A 171 2.82 -13.87 12.32
CA ASN A 171 2.07 -15.09 12.19
C ASN A 171 1.99 -15.83 13.53
N ARG A 172 0.82 -15.85 14.16
CA ARG A 172 0.59 -16.70 15.31
C ARG A 172 0.60 -18.13 14.78
N ALA A 173 1.76 -18.77 14.84
CA ALA A 173 1.80 -20.22 14.73
C ALA A 173 0.80 -20.76 15.77
N ALA A 174 -0.28 -21.38 15.27
CA ALA A 174 -1.26 -22.04 16.07
C ALA A 174 -0.62 -23.27 16.75
#